data_2899303d8e4b117a92490430627c246c
#
_entry.id   2899303d8e4b117a92490430627c246c
#
_cell.length_a   1.000
_cell.length_b   1.000
_cell.length_c   1.000
_cell.angle_alpha   90.00
_cell.angle_beta   90.00
_cell.angle_gamma   90.00
#
_symmetry.space_group_name_H-M   'P 1'
#
loop_
_entity.id
_entity.type
_entity.pdbx_description
1 polymer ?
#
loop_
_entity_poly.entity_id
_entity_poly.type
_entity_poly.pdbx_seq_one_letter_code
_entity_poly.pdbx_strand_id
1 'polypeptide(L)'
;MIFSSEKELISYYSKFRNSNLNTLKNFTQSNFPEIKLKTNKGIVGQVLESLIGNAPNNDPNPDVLNLGIELKVMPLRKSSNSLVPKERSKIKKINYNSILDESWDTSFLKKKISKILFFLYEQPIGKTYRDWEEFTFLGTLLFDLQVDSYHIIKNDWLEIQKKVKSHLAHELSEGDSKVLGACTSGTGKIEKYDGLYEAKERSYSLKHNYLKLFYLEKYKK
;
A
#
# COMPACT_ATOMS: atom_id res chain seq x y z
N MET A 1 5.88 -0.27 19.02
CA MET A 1 6.89 -1.35 19.27
C MET A 1 8.13 -1.10 18.43
N ILE A 2 9.30 -1.60 18.81
CA ILE A 2 10.55 -1.56 18.04
C ILE A 2 10.95 -3.00 17.72
N PHE A 3 11.26 -3.28 16.47
CA PHE A 3 11.69 -4.59 15.98
C PHE A 3 13.14 -4.53 15.54
N SER A 4 13.93 -5.52 15.89
CA SER A 4 15.36 -5.57 15.53
C SER A 4 15.59 -6.02 14.08
N SER A 5 14.62 -6.67 13.47
CA SER A 5 14.72 -7.21 12.10
C SER A 5 13.35 -7.42 11.45
N GLU A 6 13.36 -7.53 10.11
CA GLU A 6 12.17 -7.91 9.31
C GLU A 6 11.61 -9.26 9.76
N LYS A 7 12.50 -10.22 10.04
CA LYS A 7 12.13 -11.55 10.50
C LYS A 7 11.36 -11.50 11.82
N GLU A 8 11.77 -10.64 12.75
CA GLU A 8 11.07 -10.45 14.02
C GLU A 8 9.69 -9.82 13.81
N LEU A 9 9.58 -8.80 12.97
CA LEU A 9 8.31 -8.17 12.60
C LEU A 9 7.34 -9.18 11.98
N ILE A 10 7.80 -9.97 11.01
CA ILE A 10 7.00 -11.00 10.35
C ILE A 10 6.58 -12.09 11.35
N SER A 11 7.50 -12.52 12.21
CA SER A 11 7.22 -13.51 13.27
C SER A 11 6.17 -12.99 14.26
N TYR A 12 6.23 -11.70 14.59
CA TYR A 12 5.21 -11.09 15.46
C TYR A 12 3.82 -11.17 14.84
N TYR A 13 3.66 -10.78 13.58
CA TYR A 13 2.37 -10.86 12.89
C TYR A 13 1.91 -12.29 12.64
N SER A 14 2.81 -13.25 12.51
CA SER A 14 2.44 -14.66 12.31
C SER A 14 1.59 -15.24 13.44
N LYS A 15 1.72 -14.70 14.66
CA LYS A 15 0.90 -15.09 15.84
C LYS A 15 -0.58 -14.82 15.66
N PHE A 16 -0.93 -13.89 14.78
CA PHE A 16 -2.31 -13.48 14.50
C PHE A 16 -2.90 -14.14 13.25
N ARG A 17 -2.15 -15.01 12.61
CA ARG A 17 -2.61 -15.69 11.39
C ARG A 17 -3.90 -16.44 11.63
N ASN A 18 -4.83 -16.34 10.67
CA ASN A 18 -6.17 -16.92 10.70
C ASN A 18 -7.09 -16.34 11.79
N SER A 19 -6.71 -15.21 12.40
CA SER A 19 -7.59 -14.48 13.32
C SER A 19 -8.58 -13.62 12.57
N ASN A 20 -9.78 -13.52 13.12
CA ASN A 20 -10.79 -12.57 12.66
C ASN A 20 -10.39 -11.14 13.05
N LEU A 21 -10.66 -10.15 12.19
CA LEU A 21 -10.24 -8.77 12.44
C LEU A 21 -10.90 -8.13 13.67
N ASN A 22 -12.10 -8.57 14.06
CA ASN A 22 -12.69 -8.12 15.31
C ASN A 22 -11.89 -8.59 16.52
N THR A 23 -11.39 -9.83 16.51
CA THR A 23 -10.47 -10.34 17.56
C THR A 23 -9.20 -9.50 17.64
N LEU A 24 -8.63 -9.12 16.48
CA LEU A 24 -7.44 -8.29 16.43
C LEU A 24 -7.70 -6.86 16.95
N LYS A 25 -8.85 -6.28 16.64
CA LYS A 25 -9.28 -5.01 17.23
C LYS A 25 -9.35 -5.09 18.75
N ASN A 26 -9.98 -6.15 19.30
CA ASN A 26 -10.09 -6.35 20.75
C ASN A 26 -8.70 -6.49 21.38
N PHE A 27 -7.78 -7.22 20.74
CA PHE A 27 -6.37 -7.28 21.18
C PHE A 27 -5.74 -5.89 21.22
N THR A 28 -5.91 -5.08 20.17
CA THR A 28 -5.40 -3.70 20.16
C THR A 28 -5.97 -2.88 21.30
N GLN A 29 -7.29 -2.92 21.50
CA GLN A 29 -7.95 -2.14 22.55
C GLN A 29 -7.46 -2.52 23.96
N SER A 30 -7.11 -3.79 24.17
CA SER A 30 -6.59 -4.27 25.45
C SER A 30 -5.11 -3.89 25.68
N ASN A 31 -4.29 -3.83 24.64
CA ASN A 31 -2.85 -3.59 24.75
C ASN A 31 -2.44 -2.13 24.46
N PHE A 32 -3.26 -1.40 23.71
CA PHE A 32 -3.04 -0.01 23.28
C PHE A 32 -4.35 0.79 23.39
N PRO A 33 -4.91 0.98 24.60
CA PRO A 33 -6.23 1.58 24.81
C PRO A 33 -6.33 3.03 24.33
N GLU A 34 -5.19 3.71 24.17
CA GLU A 34 -5.11 5.09 23.66
C GLU A 34 -5.37 5.19 22.16
N ILE A 35 -5.21 4.09 21.40
CA ILE A 35 -5.39 4.08 19.95
C ILE A 35 -6.88 4.07 19.59
N LYS A 36 -7.33 5.16 18.96
CA LYS A 36 -8.70 5.30 18.47
C LYS A 36 -8.80 4.93 17.01
N LEU A 37 -9.47 3.82 16.70
CA LEU A 37 -9.75 3.38 15.34
C LEU A 37 -10.97 4.08 14.78
N LYS A 38 -10.91 4.49 13.51
CA LYS A 38 -12.02 5.15 12.79
C LYS A 38 -12.70 4.15 11.85
N THR A 39 -14.00 3.96 11.99
CA THR A 39 -14.78 3.09 11.08
C THR A 39 -14.96 3.79 9.73
N ASN A 40 -14.01 3.56 8.84
CA ASN A 40 -14.00 4.06 7.46
C ASN A 40 -13.40 3.01 6.52
N LYS A 41 -13.22 3.34 5.23
CA LYS A 41 -12.61 2.42 4.25
C LYS A 41 -11.20 1.93 4.61
N GLY A 42 -10.48 2.63 5.47
CA GLY A 42 -9.13 2.27 5.93
C GLY A 42 -9.11 1.43 7.21
N ILE A 43 -10.26 1.06 7.77
CA ILE A 43 -10.34 0.38 9.09
C ILE A 43 -9.46 -0.88 9.19
N VAL A 44 -9.42 -1.69 8.12
CA VAL A 44 -8.60 -2.91 8.12
C VAL A 44 -7.11 -2.59 8.29
N GLY A 45 -6.60 -1.59 7.57
CA GLY A 45 -5.23 -1.12 7.74
C GLY A 45 -4.98 -0.62 9.16
N GLN A 46 -5.86 0.24 9.68
CA GLN A 46 -5.75 0.77 11.03
C GLN A 46 -5.68 -0.33 12.10
N VAL A 47 -6.53 -1.37 11.99
CA VAL A 47 -6.50 -2.52 12.92
C VAL A 47 -5.16 -3.23 12.85
N LEU A 48 -4.64 -3.51 11.64
CA LEU A 48 -3.41 -4.27 11.48
C LEU A 48 -2.16 -3.46 11.86
N GLU A 49 -2.12 -2.17 11.59
CA GLU A 49 -1.07 -1.25 12.02
C GLU A 49 -1.07 -1.08 13.55
N SER A 50 -2.26 -1.03 14.16
CA SER A 50 -2.38 -0.85 15.62
C SER A 50 -1.92 -2.05 16.43
N LEU A 51 -1.77 -3.24 15.84
CA LEU A 51 -1.22 -4.41 16.55
C LEU A 51 0.22 -4.20 17.03
N ILE A 52 0.96 -3.27 16.43
CA ILE A 52 2.32 -2.89 16.86
C ILE A 52 2.36 -1.55 17.59
N GLY A 53 1.20 -1.00 17.94
CA GLY A 53 1.08 0.28 18.67
C GLY A 53 1.13 1.51 17.74
N ASN A 54 0.99 1.35 16.43
CA ASN A 54 0.91 2.48 15.51
C ASN A 54 -0.52 3.06 15.51
N ALA A 55 -0.65 4.31 15.96
CA ALA A 55 -1.90 5.05 15.80
C ALA A 55 -2.08 5.53 14.34
N PRO A 56 -3.32 5.57 13.83
CA PRO A 56 -3.59 6.13 12.51
C PRO A 56 -3.04 7.55 12.37
N ASN A 57 -2.16 7.76 11.42
CA ASN A 57 -1.49 9.05 11.16
C ASN A 57 -1.35 9.33 9.66
N ASN A 58 -0.81 10.50 9.32
CA ASN A 58 -0.47 10.89 7.94
C ASN A 58 1.05 11.12 7.79
N ASP A 59 1.87 10.38 8.54
CA ASP A 59 3.32 10.52 8.49
C ASP A 59 3.84 10.19 7.08
N PRO A 60 4.68 11.04 6.48
CA PRO A 60 5.32 10.76 5.20
C PRO A 60 6.37 9.65 5.29
N ASN A 61 6.86 9.31 6.47
CA ASN A 61 7.85 8.26 6.68
C ASN A 61 7.23 6.85 6.61
N PRO A 62 8.03 5.78 6.42
CA PRO A 62 7.58 4.41 6.54
C PRO A 62 7.03 4.09 7.95
N ASP A 63 6.01 3.24 8.02
CA ASP A 63 5.28 2.92 9.26
C ASP A 63 6.14 2.22 10.33
N VAL A 64 7.14 1.44 9.90
CA VAL A 64 8.17 0.85 10.77
C VAL A 64 9.51 1.51 10.47
N LEU A 65 9.72 2.68 11.08
CA LEU A 65 10.79 3.62 10.72
C LEU A 65 12.20 3.00 10.77
N ASN A 66 12.50 2.28 11.84
CA ASN A 66 13.83 1.69 12.03
C ASN A 66 14.17 0.55 11.05
N LEU A 67 13.18 -0.03 10.38
CA LEU A 67 13.36 -1.04 9.33
C LEU A 67 13.11 -0.48 7.93
N GLY A 68 12.62 0.75 7.81
CA GLY A 68 12.24 1.37 6.53
C GLY A 68 11.08 0.65 5.84
N ILE A 69 10.15 0.04 6.60
CA ILE A 69 9.06 -0.76 6.07
C ILE A 69 7.75 0.02 6.12
N GLU A 70 7.10 0.14 4.97
CA GLU A 70 5.72 0.61 4.83
C GLU A 70 4.75 -0.55 5.04
N LEU A 71 3.67 -0.32 5.76
CA LEU A 71 2.61 -1.30 5.99
C LEU A 71 1.46 -1.05 5.02
N LYS A 72 1.01 -2.09 4.30
CA LYS A 72 -0.11 -2.00 3.35
C LYS A 72 -1.01 -3.21 3.46
N VAL A 73 -2.29 -3.01 3.25
CA VAL A 73 -3.24 -4.12 3.15
C VAL A 73 -3.30 -4.66 1.72
N MET A 74 -3.46 -5.97 1.60
CA MET A 74 -3.73 -6.65 0.34
C MET A 74 -4.98 -7.52 0.53
N PRO A 75 -6.17 -7.00 0.17
CA PRO A 75 -7.39 -7.78 0.21
C PRO A 75 -7.31 -8.93 -0.79
N LEU A 76 -7.62 -10.11 -0.33
CA LEU A 76 -7.75 -11.31 -1.16
C LEU A 76 -9.23 -11.66 -1.31
N ARG A 77 -9.57 -12.12 -2.51
CA ARG A 77 -10.89 -12.65 -2.81
C ARG A 77 -10.80 -14.04 -3.41
N LYS A 78 -11.81 -14.84 -3.19
CA LYS A 78 -11.95 -16.15 -3.82
C LYS A 78 -12.16 -15.98 -5.33
N SER A 79 -11.35 -16.68 -6.12
CA SER A 79 -11.46 -16.76 -7.58
C SER A 79 -11.28 -18.23 -7.97
N SER A 80 -12.33 -18.87 -8.44
CA SER A 80 -12.37 -20.33 -8.61
C SER A 80 -11.95 -21.04 -7.31
N ASN A 81 -10.90 -21.83 -7.32
CA ASN A 81 -10.43 -22.60 -6.17
C ASN A 81 -9.29 -21.93 -5.39
N SER A 82 -9.02 -20.64 -5.63
CA SER A 82 -7.88 -19.98 -4.99
C SER A 82 -8.19 -18.55 -4.56
N LEU A 83 -7.49 -18.09 -3.52
CA LEU A 83 -7.47 -16.68 -3.15
C LEU A 83 -6.49 -15.94 -4.06
N VAL A 84 -6.89 -14.75 -4.50
CA VAL A 84 -6.05 -13.86 -5.31
C VAL A 84 -6.22 -12.41 -4.84
N PRO A 85 -5.22 -11.54 -5.00
CA PRO A 85 -5.37 -10.11 -4.75
C PRO A 85 -6.60 -9.55 -5.47
N LYS A 86 -7.39 -8.76 -4.76
CA LYS A 86 -8.66 -8.19 -5.26
C LYS A 86 -8.45 -6.98 -6.12
N GLU A 87 -7.44 -6.17 -5.80
CA GLU A 87 -7.24 -4.85 -6.39
C GLU A 87 -5.77 -4.42 -6.36
N ARG A 88 -5.48 -3.26 -6.97
CA ARG A 88 -4.18 -2.59 -6.90
C ARG A 88 -3.89 -2.11 -5.48
N SER A 89 -2.61 -1.90 -5.16
CA SER A 89 -2.21 -1.25 -3.92
C SER A 89 -1.76 0.18 -4.18
N LYS A 90 -2.50 1.17 -3.65
CA LYS A 90 -2.08 2.57 -3.67
C LYS A 90 -0.92 2.78 -2.71
N ILE A 91 0.11 3.48 -3.18
CA ILE A 91 1.30 3.78 -2.37
C ILE A 91 1.22 5.19 -1.81
N LYS A 92 1.16 6.20 -2.70
CA LYS A 92 1.19 7.61 -2.34
C LYS A 92 0.60 8.47 -3.46
N LYS A 93 0.00 9.60 -3.08
CA LYS A 93 -0.40 10.64 -4.03
C LYS A 93 0.82 11.18 -4.78
N ILE A 94 0.69 11.39 -6.08
CA ILE A 94 1.70 12.07 -6.91
C ILE A 94 1.60 13.57 -6.60
N ASN A 95 2.69 14.15 -6.14
CA ASN A 95 2.81 15.60 -6.06
C ASN A 95 3.45 16.10 -7.36
N TYR A 96 2.67 16.73 -8.22
CA TYR A 96 3.14 17.16 -9.54
C TYR A 96 4.22 18.23 -9.47
N ASN A 97 4.23 19.09 -8.45
CA ASN A 97 5.30 20.07 -8.29
C ASN A 97 6.60 19.42 -7.80
N SER A 98 6.52 18.55 -6.79
CA SER A 98 7.73 17.89 -6.26
C SER A 98 8.42 17.01 -7.30
N ILE A 99 7.66 16.28 -8.13
CA ILE A 99 8.23 15.34 -9.11
C ILE A 99 9.03 16.04 -10.22
N LEU A 100 8.80 17.34 -10.46
CA LEU A 100 9.55 18.11 -11.45
C LEU A 100 11.06 18.11 -11.13
N ASP A 101 11.42 18.23 -9.85
CA ASP A 101 12.79 18.38 -9.38
C ASP A 101 13.36 17.13 -8.69
N GLU A 102 12.51 16.15 -8.38
CA GLU A 102 12.96 14.91 -7.75
C GLU A 102 13.88 14.09 -8.67
N SER A 103 14.94 13.50 -8.11
CA SER A 103 15.62 12.36 -8.71
C SER A 103 15.00 11.06 -8.17
N TRP A 104 15.12 9.96 -8.91
CA TRP A 104 14.67 8.66 -8.40
C TRP A 104 15.27 8.34 -7.04
N ASP A 105 16.56 8.62 -6.86
CA ASP A 105 17.29 8.23 -5.65
C ASP A 105 16.87 9.01 -4.41
N THR A 106 16.37 10.22 -4.57
CA THR A 106 15.87 11.10 -3.50
C THR A 106 14.36 11.13 -3.41
N SER A 107 13.64 10.48 -4.33
CA SER A 107 12.19 10.57 -4.42
C SER A 107 11.48 10.02 -3.17
N PHE A 108 10.40 10.69 -2.80
CA PHE A 108 9.52 10.20 -1.74
C PHE A 108 8.91 8.85 -2.07
N LEU A 109 8.66 8.57 -3.35
CA LEU A 109 8.13 7.28 -3.75
C LEU A 109 9.12 6.16 -3.43
N LYS A 110 10.42 6.32 -3.81
CA LYS A 110 11.44 5.31 -3.55
C LYS A 110 11.50 4.96 -2.06
N LYS A 111 11.43 5.96 -1.16
CA LYS A 111 11.40 5.74 0.30
C LYS A 111 10.23 4.88 0.73
N LYS A 112 9.01 5.20 0.26
CA LYS A 112 7.76 4.50 0.62
C LYS A 112 7.64 3.10 0.01
N ILE A 113 8.27 2.85 -1.15
CA ILE A 113 8.17 1.58 -1.86
C ILE A 113 9.40 0.68 -1.66
N SER A 114 10.43 1.16 -0.96
CA SER A 114 11.66 0.40 -0.74
C SER A 114 11.39 -0.97 -0.13
N LYS A 115 10.54 -1.03 0.88
CA LYS A 115 10.04 -2.27 1.46
C LYS A 115 8.59 -2.08 1.88
N ILE A 116 7.74 -3.02 1.50
CA ILE A 116 6.33 -3.04 1.88
C ILE A 116 6.00 -4.37 2.52
N LEU A 117 5.49 -4.35 3.74
CA LEU A 117 4.89 -5.53 4.35
C LEU A 117 3.40 -5.50 4.08
N PHE A 118 2.95 -6.36 3.15
CA PHE A 118 1.54 -6.54 2.86
C PHE A 118 0.87 -7.39 3.91
N PHE A 119 -0.24 -6.92 4.44
CA PHE A 119 -1.17 -7.67 5.27
C PHE A 119 -2.23 -8.33 4.41
N LEU A 120 -2.15 -9.63 4.31
CA LEU A 120 -3.09 -10.44 3.54
C LEU A 120 -4.33 -10.70 4.38
N TYR A 121 -5.51 -10.35 3.86
CA TYR A 121 -6.76 -10.70 4.51
C TYR A 121 -7.79 -11.17 3.49
N GLU A 122 -8.63 -12.12 3.89
CA GLU A 122 -9.75 -12.56 3.06
C GLU A 122 -10.93 -11.62 3.25
N GLN A 123 -11.42 -11.09 2.12
CA GLN A 123 -12.70 -10.39 2.06
C GLN A 123 -13.71 -11.32 1.38
N PRO A 124 -14.71 -11.84 2.11
CA PRO A 124 -15.72 -12.72 1.54
C PRO A 124 -16.52 -12.05 0.42
N ILE A 125 -17.02 -12.84 -0.51
CA ILE A 125 -17.84 -12.36 -1.63
C ILE A 125 -19.10 -11.68 -1.10
N GLY A 126 -19.47 -10.55 -1.68
CA GLY A 126 -20.63 -9.75 -1.28
C GLY A 126 -20.38 -8.83 -0.09
N LYS A 127 -19.28 -9.00 0.63
CA LYS A 127 -18.92 -8.15 1.78
C LYS A 127 -18.19 -6.89 1.35
N THR A 128 -18.40 -5.81 2.09
CA THR A 128 -17.80 -4.48 1.90
C THR A 128 -16.90 -4.14 3.09
N TYR A 129 -16.21 -2.99 3.05
CA TYR A 129 -15.43 -2.52 4.19
C TYR A 129 -16.27 -2.32 5.48
N ARG A 130 -17.61 -2.27 5.40
CA ARG A 130 -18.48 -2.16 6.57
C ARG A 130 -18.59 -3.47 7.34
N ASP A 131 -18.34 -4.58 6.66
CA ASP A 131 -18.38 -5.94 7.21
C ASP A 131 -16.98 -6.39 7.69
N TRP A 132 -16.04 -5.48 7.85
CA TRP A 132 -14.63 -5.74 8.11
C TRP A 132 -14.37 -6.63 9.33
N GLU A 133 -15.25 -6.62 10.30
CA GLU A 133 -15.15 -7.46 11.50
C GLU A 133 -15.21 -8.97 11.18
N GLU A 134 -15.80 -9.34 10.04
CA GLU A 134 -15.89 -10.72 9.56
C GLU A 134 -14.65 -11.15 8.75
N PHE A 135 -13.75 -10.21 8.42
CA PHE A 135 -12.59 -10.52 7.59
C PHE A 135 -11.54 -11.29 8.39
N THR A 136 -10.82 -12.17 7.70
CA THR A 136 -9.81 -13.02 8.32
C THR A 136 -8.41 -12.58 7.88
N PHE A 137 -7.53 -12.31 8.83
CA PHE A 137 -6.12 -12.07 8.57
C PHE A 137 -5.42 -13.38 8.23
N LEU A 138 -4.77 -13.44 7.09
CA LEU A 138 -4.14 -14.67 6.58
C LEU A 138 -2.62 -14.71 6.76
N GLY A 139 -2.02 -13.57 7.07
CA GLY A 139 -0.57 -13.44 7.23
C GLY A 139 0.01 -12.26 6.50
N THR A 140 1.31 -12.26 6.32
CA THR A 140 2.06 -11.17 5.69
C THR A 140 2.83 -11.62 4.47
N LEU A 141 3.12 -10.68 3.57
CA LEU A 141 3.97 -10.88 2.39
C LEU A 141 4.90 -9.69 2.24
N LEU A 142 6.20 -9.91 2.30
CA LEU A 142 7.20 -8.85 2.14
C LEU A 142 7.51 -8.63 0.66
N PHE A 143 7.39 -7.38 0.24
CA PHE A 143 7.91 -6.87 -1.02
C PHE A 143 9.19 -6.09 -0.72
N ASP A 144 10.26 -6.39 -1.45
CA ASP A 144 11.53 -5.64 -1.42
C ASP A 144 11.82 -5.12 -2.83
N LEU A 145 11.83 -3.80 -2.99
CA LEU A 145 12.05 -3.16 -4.27
C LEU A 145 13.32 -3.62 -4.97
N GLN A 146 14.42 -3.81 -4.23
CA GLN A 146 15.72 -4.19 -4.79
C GLN A 146 15.71 -5.60 -5.38
N VAL A 147 14.94 -6.51 -4.76
CA VAL A 147 14.86 -7.91 -5.14
C VAL A 147 13.79 -8.14 -6.21
N ASP A 148 12.62 -7.50 -6.03
CA ASP A 148 11.43 -7.90 -6.77
C ASP A 148 11.23 -7.14 -8.09
N SER A 149 11.53 -5.84 -8.18
CA SER A 149 11.16 -5.09 -9.40
C SER A 149 11.86 -3.74 -9.58
N TYR A 150 13.07 -3.56 -9.07
CA TYR A 150 13.75 -2.25 -9.04
C TYR A 150 13.77 -1.54 -10.40
N HIS A 151 14.30 -2.18 -11.44
CA HIS A 151 14.48 -1.54 -12.74
C HIS A 151 13.15 -1.18 -13.41
N ILE A 152 12.15 -2.06 -13.29
CA ILE A 152 10.85 -1.85 -13.92
C ILE A 152 10.13 -0.68 -13.23
N ILE A 153 10.12 -0.65 -11.90
CA ILE A 153 9.46 0.42 -11.14
C ILE A 153 10.17 1.75 -11.32
N LYS A 154 11.50 1.76 -11.35
CA LYS A 154 12.27 2.98 -11.66
C LYS A 154 11.92 3.53 -13.04
N ASN A 155 11.86 2.67 -14.06
CA ASN A 155 11.51 3.08 -15.40
C ASN A 155 10.06 3.59 -15.49
N ASP A 156 9.11 2.91 -14.86
CA ASP A 156 7.73 3.37 -14.80
C ASP A 156 7.63 4.75 -14.13
N TRP A 157 8.40 4.99 -13.05
CA TRP A 157 8.44 6.29 -12.39
C TRP A 157 9.04 7.39 -13.30
N LEU A 158 10.13 7.08 -14.03
CA LEU A 158 10.74 8.01 -14.98
C LEU A 158 9.79 8.40 -16.10
N GLU A 159 8.99 7.47 -16.62
CA GLU A 159 7.96 7.78 -17.62
C GLU A 159 6.85 8.66 -17.06
N ILE A 160 6.42 8.43 -15.81
CA ILE A 160 5.46 9.33 -15.13
C ILE A 160 6.07 10.72 -14.97
N GLN A 161 7.33 10.82 -14.48
CA GLN A 161 8.03 12.10 -14.33
C GLN A 161 8.16 12.83 -15.68
N LYS A 162 8.54 12.13 -16.73
CA LYS A 162 8.66 12.69 -18.09
C LYS A 162 7.34 13.30 -18.56
N LYS A 163 6.21 12.62 -18.40
CA LYS A 163 4.89 13.19 -18.73
C LYS A 163 4.58 14.46 -17.94
N VAL A 164 4.89 14.47 -16.62
CA VAL A 164 4.66 15.67 -15.82
C VAL A 164 5.56 16.83 -16.26
N LYS A 165 6.85 16.58 -16.52
CA LYS A 165 7.81 17.57 -17.04
C LYS A 165 7.44 18.12 -18.43
N SER A 166 6.76 17.31 -19.23
CA SER A 166 6.24 17.71 -20.54
C SER A 166 4.84 18.34 -20.47
N HIS A 167 4.36 18.68 -19.27
CA HIS A 167 3.04 19.26 -19.01
C HIS A 167 1.84 18.37 -19.43
N LEU A 168 2.08 17.06 -19.57
CA LEU A 168 1.08 16.06 -19.96
C LEU A 168 0.54 15.25 -18.76
N ALA A 169 0.57 15.82 -17.54
CA ALA A 169 0.07 15.13 -16.35
C ALA A 169 -1.43 14.77 -16.45
N HIS A 170 -2.21 15.51 -17.24
CA HIS A 170 -3.62 15.23 -17.52
C HIS A 170 -3.84 13.92 -18.31
N GLU A 171 -2.83 13.46 -19.04
CA GLU A 171 -2.83 12.19 -19.80
C GLU A 171 -2.38 10.99 -18.99
N LEU A 172 -1.90 11.20 -17.73
CA LEU A 172 -1.44 10.09 -16.90
C LEU A 172 -2.54 9.04 -16.72
N SER A 173 -2.21 7.80 -17.01
CA SER A 173 -3.07 6.65 -16.83
C SER A 173 -2.33 5.46 -16.25
N GLU A 174 -3.08 4.48 -15.74
CA GLU A 174 -2.51 3.24 -15.26
C GLU A 174 -2.02 2.33 -16.42
N GLY A 175 -2.53 2.56 -17.63
CA GLY A 175 -2.14 1.83 -18.84
C GLY A 175 -0.72 2.11 -19.30
N ASP A 176 -0.15 3.25 -18.94
CA ASP A 176 1.14 3.75 -19.45
C ASP A 176 2.37 3.02 -18.88
N SER A 177 2.19 2.12 -17.94
CA SER A 177 3.27 1.52 -17.15
C SER A 177 3.13 0.01 -17.03
N LYS A 178 4.18 -0.68 -16.59
CA LYS A 178 4.18 -2.15 -16.43
C LYS A 178 3.77 -2.58 -15.02
N VAL A 179 4.36 -1.98 -13.99
CA VAL A 179 4.20 -2.36 -12.58
C VAL A 179 3.68 -1.20 -11.74
N LEU A 180 4.28 -0.03 -11.85
CA LEU A 180 3.92 1.17 -11.11
C LEU A 180 3.01 2.08 -11.95
N GLY A 181 1.70 2.11 -11.65
CA GLY A 181 0.74 2.93 -12.39
C GLY A 181 0.36 4.24 -11.69
N ALA A 182 -0.19 5.18 -12.48
CA ALA A 182 -0.79 6.43 -12.01
C ALA A 182 -2.30 6.27 -11.96
N CYS A 183 -2.85 5.79 -10.84
CA CYS A 183 -4.30 5.60 -10.68
C CYS A 183 -4.99 6.86 -10.17
N THR A 184 -6.31 6.99 -10.39
CA THR A 184 -7.11 8.10 -9.84
C THR A 184 -7.03 8.14 -8.31
N SER A 185 -6.78 9.31 -7.75
CA SER A 185 -6.72 9.54 -6.31
C SER A 185 -7.97 10.26 -5.82
N GLY A 186 -8.47 9.85 -4.65
CA GLY A 186 -9.61 10.50 -3.99
C GLY A 186 -10.81 10.69 -4.92
N THR A 187 -11.34 11.91 -4.96
CA THR A 187 -12.45 12.33 -5.84
C THR A 187 -11.98 12.69 -7.25
N GLY A 188 -10.67 12.63 -7.53
CA GLY A 188 -10.11 13.08 -8.80
C GLY A 188 -10.15 14.61 -8.97
N LYS A 189 -9.99 15.35 -7.89
CA LYS A 189 -9.88 16.82 -7.93
C LYS A 189 -8.82 17.26 -8.92
N ILE A 190 -9.05 18.40 -9.54
CA ILE A 190 -8.06 19.05 -10.39
C ILE A 190 -7.07 19.80 -9.50
N GLU A 191 -5.79 19.62 -9.77
CA GLU A 191 -4.67 20.30 -9.12
C GLU A 191 -3.91 21.15 -10.12
N LYS A 192 -3.48 22.31 -9.69
CA LYS A 192 -2.55 23.16 -10.44
C LYS A 192 -1.11 22.74 -10.14
N TYR A 193 -0.27 22.77 -11.16
CA TYR A 193 1.16 22.52 -11.02
C TYR A 193 1.94 23.37 -12.03
N ASP A 194 3.22 23.60 -11.76
CA ASP A 194 4.11 24.42 -12.58
C ASP A 194 3.48 25.78 -12.99
N GLY A 195 2.77 26.38 -12.04
CA GLY A 195 2.12 27.70 -12.16
C GLY A 195 0.86 27.75 -13.02
N LEU A 196 0.78 27.05 -14.15
CA LEU A 196 -0.27 27.24 -15.16
C LEU A 196 -1.04 25.94 -15.51
N TYR A 197 -0.44 24.78 -15.33
CA TYR A 197 -0.99 23.53 -15.80
C TYR A 197 -1.93 22.89 -14.79
N GLU A 198 -2.91 22.15 -15.28
CA GLU A 198 -3.90 21.48 -14.46
C GLU A 198 -4.01 20.00 -14.81
N ALA A 199 -4.12 19.15 -13.79
CA ALA A 199 -4.37 17.72 -13.97
C ALA A 199 -5.19 17.14 -12.81
N LYS A 200 -5.89 16.03 -13.07
CA LYS A 200 -6.59 15.30 -12.01
C LYS A 200 -5.59 14.70 -11.03
N GLU A 201 -5.92 14.72 -9.74
CA GLU A 201 -5.15 14.02 -8.71
C GLU A 201 -4.92 12.55 -9.08
N ARG A 202 -3.67 12.13 -9.04
CA ARG A 202 -3.26 10.74 -9.25
C ARG A 202 -2.45 10.24 -8.04
N SER A 203 -2.45 8.92 -7.88
CA SER A 203 -1.60 8.23 -6.91
C SER A 203 -0.75 7.18 -7.61
N TYR A 204 0.47 7.02 -7.16
CA TYR A 204 1.25 5.82 -7.47
C TYR A 204 0.55 4.59 -6.91
N SER A 205 0.51 3.53 -7.70
CA SER A 205 -0.05 2.25 -7.27
C SER A 205 0.73 1.09 -7.88
N LEU A 206 0.93 0.03 -7.11
CA LEU A 206 1.31 -1.26 -7.69
C LEU A 206 0.08 -1.87 -8.38
N LYS A 207 0.23 -2.19 -9.65
CA LYS A 207 -0.88 -2.64 -10.50
C LYS A 207 -1.42 -3.99 -10.05
N HIS A 208 -2.73 -4.17 -10.21
CA HIS A 208 -3.41 -5.40 -9.82
C HIS A 208 -2.81 -6.67 -10.45
N ASN A 209 -2.52 -6.64 -11.75
CA ASN A 209 -1.95 -7.80 -12.45
C ASN A 209 -0.56 -8.16 -11.91
N TYR A 210 0.28 -7.16 -11.61
CA TYR A 210 1.56 -7.38 -10.97
C TYR A 210 1.41 -8.03 -9.60
N LEU A 211 0.54 -7.50 -8.75
CA LEU A 211 0.30 -8.05 -7.42
C LEU A 211 -0.22 -9.49 -7.44
N LYS A 212 -1.04 -9.85 -8.45
CA LYS A 212 -1.48 -11.24 -8.64
C LYS A 212 -0.30 -12.17 -8.91
N LEU A 213 0.60 -11.80 -9.82
CA LEU A 213 1.78 -12.60 -10.15
C LEU A 213 2.72 -12.69 -8.93
N PHE A 214 3.01 -11.57 -8.30
CA PHE A 214 3.84 -11.48 -7.10
C PHE A 214 3.31 -12.36 -5.97
N TYR A 215 2.00 -12.30 -5.69
CA TYR A 215 1.35 -13.13 -4.68
C TYR A 215 1.45 -14.63 -5.00
N LEU A 216 1.19 -15.01 -6.26
CA LEU A 216 1.27 -16.40 -6.68
C LEU A 216 2.69 -16.94 -6.58
N GLU A 217 3.68 -16.15 -6.92
CA GLU A 217 5.09 -16.53 -6.87
C GLU A 217 5.61 -16.69 -5.44
N LYS A 218 5.27 -15.76 -4.54
CA LYS A 218 5.89 -15.66 -3.22
C LYS A 218 5.10 -16.33 -2.08
N TYR A 219 3.78 -16.37 -2.18
CA TYR A 219 2.92 -16.81 -1.08
C TYR A 219 2.36 -18.23 -1.29
N LYS A 220 2.17 -18.67 -2.53
CA LYS A 220 1.62 -19.98 -2.85
C LYS A 220 2.66 -21.08 -3.10
N LYS A 221 3.93 -20.74 -2.99
CA LYS A 221 5.00 -21.77 -2.97
C LYS A 221 5.01 -22.42 -1.56
#